data_909d4275906b369d59795c035bb75f67
#
_entry.id   909d4275906b369d59795c035bb75f67
#
_cell.length_a   1.000
_cell.length_b   1.000
_cell.length_c   1.000
_cell.angle_alpha   90.00
_cell.angle_beta   90.00
_cell.angle_gamma   90.00
#
_symmetry.space_group_name_H-M   'P 1'
#
loop_
_entity.id
_entity.type
_entity.pdbx_description
1 polymer ?
#
loop_
_entity_poly.entity_id
_entity_poly.type
_entity_poly.pdbx_seq_one_letter_code
_entity_poly.pdbx_strand_id
1 'polypeptide(L)'
;NDMLLSGNSLLLMKKSGESLGGQIFVGAQAFPLCQTAGSITHLAYFDPSQEAQCAFLSTLLQTWLWPYKNSPTAYGQYLVLDRIYPFADPERLLSLVEMLETENVPYVLCVMPIYANADYPAMKRFCEVLRYAQSRGAGIVMHVPQVTLANVTVEDLQENIANAYSAYSRYGVYPLAIEAPDVWLMSEKGQDVLRGWRTVFLFRSDEALFGEKQAENTALRDGHQIVAPAYADTTAFTNYAQAIYLDPSEDIETLRTQVNRLKNSRTALKKLSDVEGIVYAGDLYVHFYPADGLYVNGQAASLAYQRFNYDEDYVYDRGFVQYMTEQIQASNKLILVFVVVACTIFIVGMIISRRTTRRQLLGNHPHAKDEQEGVNLHDGG
;
A
#
# COMPACT_ATOMS: atom_id res chain seq x y z
N ASN A 1 -14.76 5.71 -43.78
CA ASN A 1 -14.88 4.33 -43.25
C ASN A 1 -14.68 4.39 -41.76
N ASP A 2 -15.79 4.57 -41.08
CA ASP A 2 -15.84 4.61 -39.62
C ASP A 2 -15.68 3.19 -39.12
N MET A 3 -14.46 2.85 -38.71
CA MET A 3 -14.21 1.60 -38.06
C MET A 3 -14.63 1.80 -36.59
N LEU A 4 -15.83 1.42 -36.24
CA LEU A 4 -16.27 1.25 -34.85
C LEU A 4 -15.43 0.12 -34.26
N LEU A 5 -14.37 0.49 -33.55
CA LEU A 5 -13.71 -0.44 -32.64
C LEU A 5 -14.74 -0.76 -31.57
N SER A 6 -15.22 -2.00 -31.54
CA SER A 6 -16.04 -2.54 -30.44
C SER A 6 -15.15 -2.68 -29.22
N GLY A 7 -14.96 -1.61 -28.50
CA GLY A 7 -14.15 -1.52 -27.30
C GLY A 7 -14.51 -0.28 -26.51
N ASN A 8 -14.00 -0.19 -25.29
CA ASN A 8 -14.23 0.94 -24.42
C ASN A 8 -13.54 2.18 -24.99
N SER A 9 -14.26 3.08 -25.64
CA SER A 9 -13.75 4.38 -26.05
C SER A 9 -14.12 5.43 -25.01
N LEU A 10 -13.19 6.32 -24.70
CA LEU A 10 -13.39 7.43 -23.78
C LEU A 10 -13.32 8.75 -24.54
N LEU A 11 -14.38 9.55 -24.46
CA LEU A 11 -14.46 10.87 -25.04
C LEU A 11 -14.19 11.92 -23.96
N LEU A 12 -13.14 12.73 -24.15
CA LEU A 12 -12.75 13.80 -23.25
C LEU A 12 -12.88 15.16 -23.97
N MET A 13 -13.40 16.17 -23.28
CA MET A 13 -13.55 17.51 -23.81
C MET A 13 -12.47 18.45 -23.25
N LYS A 14 -11.81 19.22 -24.13
CA LYS A 14 -10.71 20.15 -23.80
C LYS A 14 -10.96 21.54 -24.36
N LYS A 15 -10.45 22.59 -23.68
CA LYS A 15 -10.63 23.99 -24.11
C LYS A 15 -9.61 24.49 -25.16
N SER A 16 -8.47 23.84 -25.37
CA SER A 16 -7.46 24.27 -26.35
C SER A 16 -6.82 23.07 -27.05
N GLY A 17 -6.53 23.21 -28.34
CA GLY A 17 -6.06 22.12 -29.17
C GLY A 17 -4.56 21.82 -29.02
N GLU A 18 -4.21 20.73 -28.38
CA GLU A 18 -2.89 20.12 -28.49
C GLU A 18 -3.04 18.67 -28.89
N SER A 19 -2.15 18.21 -29.77
CA SER A 19 -2.08 16.81 -30.21
C SER A 19 -1.37 15.99 -29.14
N LEU A 20 -2.02 14.98 -28.62
CA LEU A 20 -1.45 13.99 -27.70
C LEU A 20 -1.07 12.75 -28.48
N GLY A 21 0.17 12.30 -28.33
CA GLY A 21 0.73 11.20 -29.10
C GLY A 21 0.30 9.82 -28.62
N GLY A 22 0.42 8.83 -29.48
CA GLY A 22 0.16 7.41 -29.28
C GLY A 22 -0.46 6.79 -30.51
N GLN A 23 -0.19 5.53 -30.77
CA GLN A 23 -0.74 4.80 -31.92
C GLN A 23 -1.22 3.42 -31.50
N ILE A 24 -2.33 3.01 -32.08
CA ILE A 24 -2.86 1.64 -32.01
C ILE A 24 -2.61 0.99 -33.34
N PHE A 25 -2.08 -0.21 -33.33
CA PHE A 25 -1.89 -1.02 -34.54
C PHE A 25 -2.97 -2.08 -34.65
N VAL A 26 -3.68 -2.06 -35.78
CA VAL A 26 -4.64 -3.11 -36.11
C VAL A 26 -4.13 -3.76 -37.44
N GLY A 27 -3.49 -4.89 -37.30
CA GLY A 27 -2.73 -5.46 -38.39
C GLY A 27 -1.56 -4.56 -38.82
N ALA A 28 -1.49 -4.20 -40.10
CA ALA A 28 -0.48 -3.28 -40.63
C ALA A 28 -0.89 -1.79 -40.60
N GLN A 29 -2.06 -1.47 -40.10
CA GLN A 29 -2.56 -0.09 -40.07
C GLN A 29 -2.34 0.53 -38.69
N ALA A 30 -1.87 1.77 -38.64
CA ALA A 30 -1.69 2.56 -37.45
C ALA A 30 -2.80 3.61 -37.32
N PHE A 31 -3.42 3.65 -36.15
CA PHE A 31 -4.46 4.64 -35.78
C PHE A 31 -3.99 5.45 -34.57
N PRO A 32 -4.35 6.74 -34.47
CA PRO A 32 -4.02 7.51 -33.29
C PRO A 32 -4.76 6.94 -32.06
N LEU A 33 -3.99 6.66 -30.99
CA LEU A 33 -4.56 6.25 -29.70
C LEU A 33 -5.34 7.41 -29.08
N CYS A 34 -4.78 8.61 -29.15
CA CYS A 34 -5.39 9.80 -28.61
C CYS A 34 -5.33 10.94 -29.63
N GLN A 35 -6.47 11.51 -29.93
CA GLN A 35 -6.61 12.57 -30.91
C GLN A 35 -7.42 13.73 -30.34
N THR A 36 -6.93 14.95 -30.52
CA THR A 36 -7.62 16.16 -30.08
C THR A 36 -8.08 16.98 -31.28
N ALA A 37 -9.35 17.35 -31.31
CA ALA A 37 -9.92 18.26 -32.29
C ALA A 37 -10.71 19.37 -31.56
N GLY A 38 -10.17 20.57 -31.56
CA GLY A 38 -10.75 21.72 -30.84
C GLY A 38 -10.83 21.47 -29.33
N SER A 39 -12.04 21.46 -28.79
CA SER A 39 -12.30 21.21 -27.38
C SER A 39 -12.54 19.73 -27.02
N ILE A 40 -12.41 18.83 -27.99
CA ILE A 40 -12.70 17.42 -27.81
C ILE A 40 -11.41 16.63 -27.91
N THR A 41 -11.16 15.78 -26.94
CA THR A 41 -10.10 14.79 -26.97
C THR A 41 -10.75 13.40 -27.00
N HIS A 42 -10.39 12.61 -27.99
CA HIS A 42 -10.88 11.24 -28.18
C HIS A 42 -9.76 10.26 -27.89
N LEU A 43 -10.02 9.33 -26.99
CA LEU A 43 -9.17 8.18 -26.69
C LEU A 43 -9.80 6.95 -27.33
N ALA A 44 -9.14 6.40 -28.35
CA ALA A 44 -9.70 5.37 -29.20
C ALA A 44 -9.91 4.02 -28.48
N TYR A 45 -9.06 3.74 -27.49
CA TYR A 45 -9.15 2.51 -26.70
C TYR A 45 -8.71 2.78 -25.27
N PHE A 46 -9.44 2.21 -24.31
CA PHE A 46 -9.12 2.25 -22.90
C PHE A 46 -9.54 0.96 -22.20
N ASP A 47 -8.60 0.31 -21.56
CA ASP A 47 -8.82 -0.87 -20.72
C ASP A 47 -8.41 -0.54 -19.28
N PRO A 48 -9.36 -0.41 -18.35
CA PRO A 48 -9.06 -0.06 -16.96
C PRO A 48 -8.30 -1.16 -16.20
N SER A 49 -8.22 -2.37 -16.73
CA SER A 49 -7.42 -3.44 -16.14
C SER A 49 -5.92 -3.30 -16.42
N GLN A 50 -5.55 -2.45 -17.39
CA GLN A 50 -4.16 -2.20 -17.76
C GLN A 50 -3.63 -0.95 -17.08
N GLU A 51 -2.71 -1.14 -16.14
CA GLU A 51 -2.10 -0.06 -15.34
C GLU A 51 -1.47 1.04 -16.22
N ALA A 52 -0.78 0.66 -17.30
CA ALA A 52 -0.20 1.61 -18.23
C ALA A 52 -1.24 2.54 -18.88
N GLN A 53 -2.42 2.02 -19.18
CA GLN A 53 -3.49 2.82 -19.76
C GLN A 53 -4.15 3.71 -18.70
N CYS A 54 -4.30 3.25 -17.49
CA CYS A 54 -4.77 4.07 -16.35
C CYS A 54 -3.81 5.23 -16.07
N ALA A 55 -2.51 5.00 -16.08
CA ALA A 55 -1.51 6.06 -15.91
C ALA A 55 -1.52 7.06 -17.07
N PHE A 56 -1.65 6.58 -18.31
CA PHE A 56 -1.79 7.45 -19.47
C PHE A 56 -3.06 8.32 -19.38
N LEU A 57 -4.20 7.74 -19.03
CA LEU A 57 -5.43 8.49 -18.82
C LEU A 57 -5.29 9.51 -17.67
N SER A 58 -4.66 9.13 -16.57
CA SER A 58 -4.38 10.03 -15.45
C SER A 58 -3.54 11.23 -15.90
N THR A 59 -2.48 11.00 -16.69
CA THR A 59 -1.64 12.05 -17.27
C THR A 59 -2.43 12.96 -18.20
N LEU A 60 -3.28 12.39 -19.03
CA LEU A 60 -4.21 13.12 -19.90
C LEU A 60 -5.14 14.03 -19.09
N LEU A 61 -5.79 13.48 -18.08
CA LEU A 61 -6.70 14.23 -17.22
C LEU A 61 -5.99 15.32 -16.46
N GLN A 62 -4.78 15.08 -15.95
CA GLN A 62 -3.98 16.10 -15.28
C GLN A 62 -3.60 17.25 -16.22
N THR A 63 -3.10 16.93 -17.41
CA THR A 63 -2.76 17.95 -18.42
C THR A 63 -3.99 18.75 -18.82
N TRP A 64 -5.13 18.11 -18.82
CA TRP A 64 -6.39 18.68 -19.24
C TRP A 64 -7.09 19.53 -18.17
N LEU A 65 -7.09 19.06 -16.91
CA LEU A 65 -7.70 19.73 -15.79
C LEU A 65 -6.80 20.84 -15.19
N TRP A 66 -5.47 20.77 -15.45
CA TRP A 66 -4.48 21.71 -14.91
C TRP A 66 -3.60 22.40 -15.95
N PRO A 67 -4.18 23.10 -16.94
CA PRO A 67 -3.35 23.79 -17.95
C PRO A 67 -2.58 24.99 -17.40
N TYR A 68 -2.81 25.41 -16.15
CA TYR A 68 -2.33 26.71 -15.64
C TYR A 68 -1.34 26.62 -14.48
N LYS A 69 -0.99 25.47 -13.98
CA LYS A 69 0.10 25.39 -12.98
C LYS A 69 1.45 25.28 -13.69
N ASN A 70 2.00 26.45 -14.03
CA ASN A 70 3.41 26.67 -14.30
C ASN A 70 4.26 26.48 -13.03
N SER A 71 4.08 25.42 -12.30
CA SER A 71 5.11 24.95 -11.38
C SER A 71 5.82 23.81 -12.08
N PRO A 72 7.07 24.00 -12.45
CA PRO A 72 7.95 22.89 -12.69
C PRO A 72 8.30 22.27 -11.33
N THR A 73 7.31 21.77 -10.61
CA THR A 73 7.57 20.76 -9.61
C THR A 73 8.12 19.62 -10.42
N ALA A 74 9.43 19.54 -10.40
CA ALA A 74 10.13 18.49 -11.07
C ALA A 74 9.58 17.18 -10.51
N TYR A 75 8.68 16.58 -11.24
CA TYR A 75 8.12 15.29 -10.95
C TYR A 75 9.28 14.31 -10.85
N GLY A 76 9.38 13.61 -9.74
CA GLY A 76 10.45 12.67 -9.48
C GLY A 76 9.90 11.44 -8.79
N GLN A 77 10.71 10.42 -8.76
CA GLN A 77 10.38 9.20 -8.05
C GLN A 77 11.00 9.22 -6.66
N TYR A 78 10.24 8.76 -5.68
CA TYR A 78 10.71 8.53 -4.32
C TYR A 78 10.91 7.03 -4.14
N LEU A 79 12.07 6.64 -3.65
CA LEU A 79 12.34 5.27 -3.23
C LEU A 79 11.90 5.13 -1.78
N VAL A 80 10.93 4.28 -1.50
CA VAL A 80 10.31 4.13 -0.18
C VAL A 80 10.60 2.72 0.35
N LEU A 81 11.23 2.62 1.52
CA LEU A 81 11.19 1.40 2.31
C LEU A 81 9.84 1.34 3.03
N ASP A 82 9.02 0.37 2.65
CA ASP A 82 7.62 0.28 3.07
C ASP A 82 7.48 -0.34 4.46
N ARG A 83 6.50 0.13 5.23
CA ARG A 83 5.98 -0.47 6.47
C ARG A 83 7.04 -0.91 7.47
N ILE A 84 7.89 0.03 7.86
CA ILE A 84 8.90 -0.22 8.88
C ILE A 84 8.24 -0.21 10.25
N TYR A 85 8.23 -1.36 10.91
CA TYR A 85 7.61 -1.52 12.20
C TYR A 85 8.56 -1.13 13.33
N PRO A 86 8.05 -0.53 14.43
CA PRO A 86 8.85 -0.08 15.56
C PRO A 86 9.63 -1.18 16.30
N PHE A 87 9.20 -2.41 16.13
CA PHE A 87 9.80 -3.60 16.74
C PHE A 87 10.59 -4.46 15.74
N ALA A 88 10.83 -3.91 14.53
CA ALA A 88 11.75 -4.55 13.59
C ALA A 88 13.17 -4.56 14.17
N ASP A 89 13.99 -5.50 13.72
CA ASP A 89 15.40 -5.58 14.12
C ASP A 89 16.13 -4.27 13.73
N PRO A 90 16.57 -3.48 14.71
CA PRO A 90 17.22 -2.19 14.44
C PRO A 90 18.56 -2.35 13.71
N GLU A 91 19.28 -3.48 13.90
CA GLU A 91 20.54 -3.73 13.19
C GLU A 91 20.28 -4.03 11.72
N ARG A 92 19.19 -4.74 11.41
CA ARG A 92 18.79 -4.95 10.03
C ARG A 92 18.38 -3.63 9.37
N LEU A 93 17.59 -2.81 10.05
CA LEU A 93 17.23 -1.49 9.54
C LEU A 93 18.46 -0.62 9.30
N LEU A 94 19.42 -0.62 10.23
CA LEU A 94 20.68 0.10 10.07
C LEU A 94 21.45 -0.41 8.84
N SER A 95 21.55 -1.73 8.67
CA SER A 95 22.23 -2.33 7.51
C SER A 95 21.57 -1.93 6.18
N LEU A 96 20.24 -1.82 6.14
CA LEU A 96 19.50 -1.33 4.96
C LEU A 96 19.81 0.16 4.69
N VAL A 97 19.79 0.98 5.72
CA VAL A 97 20.17 2.40 5.63
C VAL A 97 21.60 2.56 5.10
N GLU A 98 22.57 1.84 5.67
CA GLU A 98 23.96 1.88 5.23
C GLU A 98 24.13 1.38 3.78
N MET A 99 23.37 0.38 3.37
CA MET A 99 23.36 -0.11 1.98
C MET A 99 22.88 1.00 1.03
N LEU A 100 21.75 1.66 1.34
CA LEU A 100 21.22 2.73 0.51
C LEU A 100 22.15 3.94 0.43
N GLU A 101 22.81 4.27 1.54
CA GLU A 101 23.81 5.33 1.58
C GLU A 101 25.07 4.99 0.75
N THR A 102 25.52 3.73 0.84
CA THR A 102 26.65 3.23 0.03
C THR A 102 26.34 3.30 -1.46
N GLU A 103 25.10 2.98 -1.85
CA GLU A 103 24.64 3.12 -3.22
C GLU A 103 24.38 4.58 -3.62
N ASN A 104 24.44 5.51 -2.68
CA ASN A 104 24.24 6.96 -2.89
C ASN A 104 22.90 7.25 -3.60
N VAL A 105 21.82 6.64 -3.13
CA VAL A 105 20.47 6.86 -3.61
C VAL A 105 19.64 7.58 -2.56
N PRO A 106 18.82 8.57 -2.93
CA PRO A 106 17.82 9.15 -2.05
C PRO A 106 16.77 8.12 -1.67
N TYR A 107 16.35 8.10 -0.42
CA TYR A 107 15.34 7.17 0.07
C TYR A 107 14.43 7.80 1.12
N VAL A 108 13.31 7.16 1.32
CA VAL A 108 12.27 7.52 2.29
C VAL A 108 11.95 6.27 3.12
N LEU A 109 11.79 6.46 4.42
CA LEU A 109 11.39 5.42 5.36
C LEU A 109 9.92 5.62 5.72
N CYS A 110 9.05 4.69 5.32
CA CYS A 110 7.66 4.68 5.71
C CYS A 110 7.50 3.93 7.04
N VAL A 111 7.30 4.68 8.13
CA VAL A 111 7.23 4.14 9.48
C VAL A 111 5.78 3.92 9.91
N MET A 112 5.55 2.78 10.54
CA MET A 112 4.22 2.46 11.08
C MET A 112 3.94 3.26 12.35
N PRO A 113 2.68 3.68 12.58
CA PRO A 113 2.29 4.44 13.75
C PRO A 113 2.45 3.63 15.03
N ILE A 114 2.69 4.33 16.15
CA ILE A 114 2.86 3.73 17.47
C ILE A 114 1.73 4.20 18.36
N TYR A 115 1.03 3.26 18.96
CA TYR A 115 -0.11 3.54 19.83
C TYR A 115 0.17 3.29 21.30
N ALA A 116 1.10 2.38 21.59
CA ALA A 116 1.42 1.95 22.93
C ALA A 116 2.92 1.68 23.06
N ASN A 117 3.41 1.68 24.30
CA ASN A 117 4.79 1.33 24.61
C ASN A 117 5.85 2.25 23.96
N ALA A 118 5.46 3.50 23.68
CA ALA A 118 6.38 4.49 23.11
C ALA A 118 7.61 4.77 24.00
N ASP A 119 7.53 4.46 25.29
CA ASP A 119 8.61 4.68 26.26
C ASP A 119 9.55 3.47 26.41
N TYR A 120 9.29 2.38 25.68
CA TYR A 120 10.12 1.18 25.77
C TYR A 120 11.51 1.41 25.19
N PRO A 121 12.55 0.75 25.73
CA PRO A 121 13.91 0.84 25.20
C PRO A 121 14.02 0.46 23.72
N ALA A 122 13.21 -0.50 23.25
CA ALA A 122 13.13 -0.88 21.84
C ALA A 122 12.74 0.31 20.95
N MET A 123 11.80 1.15 21.41
CA MET A 123 11.40 2.36 20.69
C MET A 123 12.54 3.38 20.62
N LYS A 124 13.29 3.56 21.71
CA LYS A 124 14.45 4.46 21.72
C LYS A 124 15.48 4.04 20.66
N ARG A 125 15.81 2.74 20.60
CA ARG A 125 16.76 2.19 19.60
C ARG A 125 16.24 2.32 18.18
N PHE A 126 14.97 2.04 17.97
CA PHE A 126 14.33 2.22 16.67
C PHE A 126 14.42 3.69 16.21
N CYS A 127 14.03 4.61 17.07
CA CYS A 127 14.14 6.04 16.79
C CYS A 127 15.59 6.51 16.61
N GLU A 128 16.55 5.87 17.25
CA GLU A 128 17.97 6.19 17.02
C GLU A 128 18.39 5.90 15.59
N VAL A 129 17.99 4.75 15.04
CA VAL A 129 18.28 4.41 13.63
C VAL A 129 17.56 5.38 12.69
N LEU A 130 16.29 5.73 12.97
CA LEU A 130 15.55 6.70 12.18
C LEU A 130 16.21 8.10 12.21
N ARG A 131 16.68 8.54 13.36
CA ARG A 131 17.42 9.82 13.47
C ARG A 131 18.74 9.77 12.73
N TYR A 132 19.47 8.66 12.81
CA TYR A 132 20.67 8.47 12.01
C TYR A 132 20.37 8.63 10.53
N ALA A 133 19.37 7.90 10.03
CA ALA A 133 18.93 8.00 8.63
C ALA A 133 18.49 9.44 8.25
N GLN A 134 17.69 10.09 9.09
CA GLN A 134 17.19 11.45 8.86
C GLN A 134 18.34 12.46 8.84
N SER A 135 19.34 12.30 9.70
CA SER A 135 20.56 13.17 9.72
C SER A 135 21.41 13.03 8.44
N ARG A 136 21.24 11.92 7.72
CA ARG A 136 21.89 11.65 6.43
C ARG A 136 21.04 12.09 5.23
N GLY A 137 19.86 12.64 5.49
CA GLY A 137 18.97 13.17 4.47
C GLY A 137 17.86 12.22 4.02
N ALA A 138 17.65 11.12 4.73
CA ALA A 138 16.48 10.28 4.52
C ALA A 138 15.20 11.03 4.85
N GLY A 139 14.18 10.88 4.03
CA GLY A 139 12.82 11.30 4.35
C GLY A 139 12.15 10.31 5.31
N ILE A 140 11.34 10.82 6.23
CA ILE A 140 10.46 9.97 7.05
C ILE A 140 9.01 10.27 6.67
N VAL A 141 8.27 9.22 6.37
CA VAL A 141 6.83 9.26 6.11
C VAL A 141 6.14 8.41 7.17
N MET A 142 5.07 8.91 7.75
CA MET A 142 4.30 8.15 8.73
C MET A 142 3.06 7.55 8.06
N HIS A 143 2.91 6.23 8.17
CA HIS A 143 1.68 5.57 7.75
C HIS A 143 0.51 6.01 8.62
N VAL A 144 -0.69 6.14 8.03
CA VAL A 144 -1.88 6.49 8.83
C VAL A 144 -2.16 5.44 9.91
N PRO A 145 -2.56 5.87 11.11
CA PRO A 145 -2.90 4.95 12.19
C PRO A 145 -4.05 4.01 11.86
N GLN A 146 -4.98 4.46 11.08
CA GLN A 146 -6.17 3.71 10.71
C GLN A 146 -6.45 3.91 9.23
N VAL A 147 -6.71 2.82 8.51
CA VAL A 147 -6.93 2.84 7.06
C VAL A 147 -8.40 3.15 6.74
N THR A 148 -9.33 2.55 7.48
CA THR A 148 -10.77 2.71 7.25
C THR A 148 -11.31 4.01 7.81
N LEU A 149 -12.20 4.68 7.07
CA LEU A 149 -12.93 5.87 7.50
C LEU A 149 -14.28 5.53 8.15
N ALA A 150 -14.70 4.29 8.11
CA ALA A 150 -15.99 3.86 8.62
C ALA A 150 -16.06 3.99 10.16
N ASN A 151 -17.17 4.54 10.65
CA ASN A 151 -17.46 4.68 12.10
C ASN A 151 -16.44 5.47 12.92
N VAL A 152 -15.65 6.35 12.28
CA VAL A 152 -14.64 7.19 12.94
C VAL A 152 -14.90 8.66 12.58
N THR A 153 -14.71 9.57 13.51
CA THR A 153 -14.83 11.01 13.25
C THR A 153 -13.51 11.56 12.68
N VAL A 154 -13.54 12.78 12.13
CA VAL A 154 -12.32 13.49 11.70
C VAL A 154 -11.44 13.77 12.90
N GLU A 155 -12.05 14.15 14.01
CA GLU A 155 -11.39 14.49 15.26
C GLU A 155 -10.65 13.27 15.83
N ASP A 156 -11.29 12.08 15.86
CA ASP A 156 -10.65 10.85 16.33
C ASP A 156 -9.43 10.48 15.45
N LEU A 157 -9.56 10.62 14.12
CA LEU A 157 -8.47 10.33 13.20
C LEU A 157 -7.31 11.32 13.40
N GLN A 158 -7.61 12.60 13.55
CA GLN A 158 -6.59 13.63 13.80
C GLN A 158 -5.90 13.43 15.16
N GLU A 159 -6.65 13.06 16.20
CA GLU A 159 -6.08 12.72 17.51
C GLU A 159 -5.17 11.49 17.44
N ASN A 160 -5.59 10.42 16.77
CA ASN A 160 -4.76 9.23 16.57
C ASN A 160 -3.47 9.55 15.80
N ILE A 161 -3.55 10.37 14.77
CA ILE A 161 -2.38 10.85 14.02
C ILE A 161 -1.46 11.69 14.91
N ALA A 162 -2.02 12.62 15.69
CA ALA A 162 -1.26 13.47 16.60
C ALA A 162 -0.52 12.65 17.67
N ASN A 163 -1.19 11.65 18.24
CA ASN A 163 -0.61 10.73 19.22
C ASN A 163 0.54 9.92 18.62
N ALA A 164 0.34 9.33 17.43
CA ALA A 164 1.38 8.60 16.72
C ALA A 164 2.57 9.50 16.36
N TYR A 165 2.31 10.73 15.87
CA TYR A 165 3.35 11.70 15.57
C TYR A 165 4.15 12.12 16.81
N SER A 166 3.45 12.37 17.93
CA SER A 166 4.07 12.72 19.21
C SER A 166 5.01 11.62 19.72
N ALA A 167 4.65 10.35 19.49
CA ALA A 167 5.51 9.23 19.87
C ALA A 167 6.87 9.26 19.14
N TYR A 168 6.93 9.71 17.89
CA TYR A 168 8.16 9.89 17.13
C TYR A 168 8.90 11.17 17.48
N SER A 169 8.19 12.30 17.52
CA SER A 169 8.79 13.62 17.76
C SER A 169 9.44 13.73 19.13
N ARG A 170 8.94 13.01 20.12
CA ARG A 170 9.54 12.87 21.48
C ARG A 170 10.99 12.39 21.44
N TYR A 171 11.34 11.57 20.43
CA TYR A 171 12.69 11.08 20.20
C TYR A 171 13.43 11.84 19.11
N GLY A 172 12.93 13.00 18.70
CA GLY A 172 13.56 13.82 17.68
C GLY A 172 13.49 13.25 16.27
N VAL A 173 12.52 12.37 16.01
CA VAL A 173 12.17 11.88 14.68
C VAL A 173 10.97 12.67 14.19
N TYR A 174 11.10 13.31 13.04
CA TYR A 174 10.06 14.19 12.49
C TYR A 174 9.61 13.70 11.12
N PRO A 175 8.53 12.92 11.02
CA PRO A 175 7.92 12.61 9.75
C PRO A 175 7.49 13.89 9.02
N LEU A 176 7.90 14.05 7.77
CA LEU A 176 7.59 15.25 6.95
C LEU A 176 6.44 15.02 5.98
N ALA A 177 5.95 13.79 5.91
CA ALA A 177 4.82 13.40 5.08
C ALA A 177 4.01 12.31 5.76
N ILE A 178 2.79 12.13 5.29
CA ILE A 178 1.90 11.04 5.70
C ILE A 178 1.64 10.12 4.53
N GLU A 179 1.48 8.83 4.80
CA GLU A 179 1.02 7.85 3.83
C GLU A 179 -0.41 7.43 4.16
N ALA A 180 -1.29 7.51 3.17
CA ALA A 180 -2.71 7.25 3.33
C ALA A 180 -3.28 6.46 2.15
N PRO A 181 -4.43 5.79 2.33
CA PRO A 181 -5.14 5.13 1.24
C PRO A 181 -5.53 6.13 0.14
N ASP A 182 -5.41 5.74 -1.11
CA ASP A 182 -5.79 6.55 -2.27
C ASP A 182 -7.27 6.98 -2.24
N VAL A 183 -8.14 6.14 -1.69
CA VAL A 183 -9.58 6.41 -1.52
C VAL A 183 -9.86 7.61 -0.60
N TRP A 184 -8.94 7.98 0.30
CA TRP A 184 -9.13 9.14 1.18
C TRP A 184 -9.21 10.46 0.40
N LEU A 185 -8.58 10.53 -0.77
CA LEU A 185 -8.69 11.70 -1.65
C LEU A 185 -10.10 11.89 -2.22
N MET A 186 -10.92 10.85 -2.22
CA MET A 186 -12.28 10.90 -2.73
C MET A 186 -13.32 11.14 -1.61
N SER A 187 -12.90 11.09 -0.35
CA SER A 187 -13.75 11.33 0.83
C SER A 187 -13.52 12.73 1.37
N GLU A 188 -14.60 13.44 1.73
CA GLU A 188 -14.52 14.73 2.42
C GLU A 188 -13.77 14.59 3.75
N LYS A 189 -14.11 13.56 4.53
CA LYS A 189 -13.46 13.22 5.80
C LYS A 189 -11.95 12.94 5.62
N GLY A 190 -11.61 12.12 4.63
CA GLY A 190 -10.20 11.82 4.32
C GLY A 190 -9.42 13.08 3.95
N GLN A 191 -9.98 13.95 3.10
CA GLN A 191 -9.35 15.21 2.74
C GLN A 191 -9.16 16.15 3.93
N ASP A 192 -10.14 16.24 4.84
CA ASP A 192 -10.04 17.06 6.04
C ASP A 192 -8.91 16.63 6.95
N VAL A 193 -8.70 15.32 7.09
CA VAL A 193 -7.57 14.78 7.85
C VAL A 193 -6.24 15.09 7.16
N LEU A 194 -6.18 14.94 5.84
CA LEU A 194 -4.95 15.11 5.08
C LEU A 194 -4.52 16.58 4.92
N ARG A 195 -5.41 17.56 5.16
CA ARG A 195 -5.07 19.00 5.09
C ARG A 195 -3.94 19.42 6.02
N GLY A 196 -3.72 18.69 7.09
CA GLY A 196 -2.59 18.91 7.99
C GLY A 196 -1.21 18.60 7.41
N TRP A 197 -1.11 18.05 6.19
CA TRP A 197 0.10 17.51 5.62
C TRP A 197 0.39 18.09 4.23
N ARG A 198 1.52 18.76 4.06
CA ARG A 198 1.95 19.31 2.77
C ARG A 198 2.19 18.22 1.72
N THR A 199 2.77 17.10 2.13
CA THR A 199 3.08 15.97 1.26
C THR A 199 2.34 14.73 1.72
N VAL A 200 1.63 14.10 0.80
CA VAL A 200 0.84 12.88 1.03
C VAL A 200 1.29 11.81 0.06
N PHE A 201 1.77 10.71 0.59
CA PHE A 201 2.02 9.48 -0.15
C PHE A 201 0.75 8.66 -0.18
N LEU A 202 0.47 8.03 -1.30
CA LEU A 202 -0.71 7.20 -1.47
C LEU A 202 -0.32 5.75 -1.62
N PHE A 203 -1.07 4.87 -0.98
CA PHE A 203 -1.05 3.46 -1.30
C PHE A 203 -2.42 3.01 -1.79
N ARG A 204 -2.43 1.96 -2.60
CA ARG A 204 -3.66 1.38 -3.11
C ARG A 204 -4.41 0.66 -1.99
N SER A 205 -5.68 0.98 -1.84
CA SER A 205 -6.57 0.31 -0.89
C SER A 205 -7.73 -0.34 -1.63
N ASP A 206 -8.07 -1.56 -1.23
CA ASP A 206 -9.28 -2.24 -1.71
C ASP A 206 -10.53 -1.82 -0.90
N GLU A 207 -10.40 -0.87 0.04
CA GLU A 207 -11.51 -0.38 0.83
C GLU A 207 -12.49 0.44 -0.03
N ALA A 208 -13.76 0.13 0.09
CA ALA A 208 -14.81 0.89 -0.55
C ALA A 208 -15.30 2.01 0.38
N LEU A 209 -15.55 3.19 -0.18
CA LEU A 209 -16.11 4.34 0.54
C LEU A 209 -17.62 4.20 0.79
N PHE A 210 -18.07 3.06 1.27
CA PHE A 210 -19.50 2.84 1.53
C PHE A 210 -20.00 3.78 2.64
N GLY A 211 -20.97 4.64 2.29
CA GLY A 211 -21.60 5.57 3.23
C GLY A 211 -20.78 6.83 3.55
N GLU A 212 -19.58 6.97 3.02
CA GLU A 212 -18.79 8.19 3.16
C GLU A 212 -19.25 9.27 2.17
N LYS A 213 -19.29 10.52 2.64
CA LYS A 213 -19.60 11.66 1.79
C LYS A 213 -18.45 11.89 0.83
N GLN A 214 -18.75 11.89 -0.46
CA GLN A 214 -17.75 12.17 -1.49
C GLN A 214 -17.34 13.65 -1.43
N ALA A 215 -16.05 13.88 -1.60
CA ALA A 215 -15.51 15.23 -1.68
C ALA A 215 -16.02 15.92 -2.97
N GLU A 216 -16.69 17.05 -2.83
CA GLU A 216 -17.21 17.83 -3.96
C GLU A 216 -16.08 18.46 -4.78
N ASN A 217 -14.91 18.64 -4.21
CA ASN A 217 -13.81 19.33 -4.83
C ASN A 217 -12.43 18.76 -4.49
N THR A 218 -11.50 19.00 -5.37
CA THR A 218 -10.09 18.67 -5.26
C THR A 218 -9.31 19.61 -4.34
N ALA A 219 -9.91 20.06 -3.24
CA ALA A 219 -9.36 21.08 -2.33
C ALA A 219 -7.96 20.75 -1.79
N LEU A 220 -7.63 19.46 -1.67
CA LEU A 220 -6.28 19.01 -1.26
C LEU A 220 -5.20 19.32 -2.31
N ARG A 221 -5.55 19.55 -3.56
CA ARG A 221 -4.55 19.72 -4.63
C ARG A 221 -3.89 21.09 -4.63
N ASP A 222 -4.54 22.12 -4.09
CA ASP A 222 -3.97 23.45 -4.01
C ASP A 222 -3.00 23.55 -2.84
N GLY A 223 -1.71 23.48 -3.16
CA GLY A 223 -0.64 23.57 -2.18
C GLY A 223 -0.14 22.26 -1.63
N HIS A 224 -0.76 21.10 -1.92
CA HIS A 224 -0.30 19.80 -1.47
C HIS A 224 0.46 19.07 -2.58
N GLN A 225 1.48 18.29 -2.18
CA GLN A 225 2.18 17.36 -3.06
C GLN A 225 1.60 15.96 -2.85
N ILE A 226 0.96 15.44 -3.88
CA ILE A 226 0.46 14.05 -3.89
C ILE A 226 1.49 13.18 -4.57
N VAL A 227 1.92 12.12 -3.88
CA VAL A 227 2.85 11.10 -4.37
C VAL A 227 2.07 9.80 -4.55
N ALA A 228 1.86 9.41 -5.79
CA ALA A 228 1.12 8.18 -6.11
C ALA A 228 2.05 6.96 -6.16
N PRO A 229 1.55 5.74 -5.93
CA PRO A 229 2.37 4.54 -6.11
C PRO A 229 2.82 4.41 -7.57
N ALA A 230 4.08 4.04 -7.77
CA ALA A 230 4.62 3.75 -9.09
C ALA A 230 4.14 2.37 -9.55
N TYR A 231 3.65 2.30 -10.76
CA TYR A 231 3.34 1.04 -11.42
C TYR A 231 4.52 0.65 -12.31
N ALA A 232 4.90 -0.62 -12.30
CA ALA A 232 6.16 -1.12 -12.85
C ALA A 232 6.49 -0.70 -14.29
N ASP A 233 5.46 -0.38 -15.10
CA ASP A 233 5.63 -0.09 -16.53
C ASP A 233 5.30 1.37 -16.93
N THR A 234 4.99 2.25 -15.98
CA THR A 234 4.39 3.56 -16.27
C THR A 234 5.33 4.76 -16.15
N THR A 235 6.61 4.55 -15.89
CA THR A 235 7.61 5.62 -15.68
C THR A 235 7.75 6.58 -16.86
N ALA A 236 7.24 6.22 -18.06
CA ALA A 236 7.36 7.04 -19.25
C ALA A 236 6.29 8.14 -19.40
N PHE A 237 5.19 8.07 -18.63
CA PHE A 237 4.00 8.91 -18.87
C PHE A 237 3.56 9.76 -17.67
N THR A 238 4.41 9.90 -16.66
CA THR A 238 3.97 10.49 -15.38
C THR A 238 4.35 11.95 -15.26
N ASN A 239 3.33 12.79 -15.16
CA ASN A 239 3.44 14.21 -14.80
C ASN A 239 3.13 14.43 -13.30
N TYR A 240 3.38 13.45 -12.45
CA TYR A 240 3.19 13.54 -11.00
C TYR A 240 4.31 12.80 -10.26
N ALA A 241 4.48 13.13 -8.99
CA ALA A 241 5.44 12.43 -8.14
C ALA A 241 4.99 11.00 -7.87
N GLN A 242 5.93 10.07 -7.90
CA GLN A 242 5.66 8.65 -7.70
C GLN A 242 6.51 8.07 -6.56
N ALA A 243 5.96 7.09 -5.86
CA ALA A 243 6.66 6.27 -4.87
C ALA A 243 6.90 4.86 -5.41
N ILE A 244 8.14 4.42 -5.34
CA ILE A 244 8.56 3.05 -5.61
C ILE A 244 8.78 2.38 -4.25
N TYR A 245 7.95 1.41 -3.94
CA TYR A 245 7.98 0.73 -2.66
C TYR A 245 8.90 -0.50 -2.71
N LEU A 246 9.78 -0.61 -1.72
CA LEU A 246 10.62 -1.77 -1.46
C LEU A 246 10.21 -2.40 -0.13
N ASP A 247 10.09 -3.71 -0.12
CA ASP A 247 9.80 -4.45 1.10
C ASP A 247 11.10 -4.64 1.92
N PRO A 248 11.22 -4.04 3.12
CA PRO A 248 12.41 -4.16 3.96
C PRO A 248 12.65 -5.59 4.48
N SER A 249 11.69 -6.50 4.34
CA SER A 249 11.84 -7.91 4.70
C SER A 249 12.60 -8.74 3.68
N GLU A 250 12.74 -8.25 2.43
CA GLU A 250 13.51 -8.92 1.39
C GLU A 250 15.00 -8.99 1.73
N ASP A 251 15.70 -9.94 1.14
CA ASP A 251 17.15 -10.05 1.30
C ASP A 251 17.90 -8.79 0.82
N ILE A 252 18.95 -8.39 1.55
CA ILE A 252 19.70 -7.15 1.28
C ILE A 252 20.31 -7.13 -0.13
N GLU A 253 20.79 -8.27 -0.62
CA GLU A 253 21.39 -8.34 -1.97
C GLU A 253 20.30 -8.23 -3.06
N THR A 254 19.11 -8.76 -2.80
CA THR A 254 17.95 -8.58 -3.68
C THR A 254 17.55 -7.11 -3.74
N LEU A 255 17.44 -6.46 -2.58
CA LEU A 255 17.14 -5.02 -2.50
C LEU A 255 18.23 -4.18 -3.18
N ARG A 256 19.51 -4.50 -2.97
CA ARG A 256 20.63 -3.82 -3.66
C ARG A 256 20.50 -3.94 -5.19
N THR A 257 20.12 -5.12 -5.68
CA THR A 257 19.90 -5.34 -7.11
C THR A 257 18.76 -4.48 -7.64
N GLN A 258 17.64 -4.41 -6.91
CA GLN A 258 16.49 -3.56 -7.28
C GLN A 258 16.89 -2.07 -7.28
N VAL A 259 17.59 -1.61 -6.25
CA VAL A 259 18.09 -0.23 -6.12
C VAL A 259 19.02 0.12 -7.28
N ASN A 260 19.95 -0.75 -7.63
CA ASN A 260 20.87 -0.53 -8.75
C ASN A 260 20.15 -0.47 -10.10
N ARG A 261 19.11 -1.28 -10.28
CA ARG A 261 18.24 -1.19 -11.46
C ARG A 261 17.53 0.16 -11.54
N LEU A 262 16.99 0.65 -10.42
CA LEU A 262 16.33 1.96 -10.35
C LEU A 262 17.31 3.12 -10.59
N LYS A 263 18.49 3.06 -10.00
CA LYS A 263 19.57 4.04 -10.20
C LYS A 263 19.95 4.20 -11.68
N ASN A 264 19.91 3.11 -12.43
CA ASN A 264 20.19 3.10 -13.85
C ASN A 264 18.96 3.44 -14.71
N SER A 265 17.80 3.67 -14.11
CA SER A 265 16.62 4.13 -14.81
C SER A 265 16.76 5.60 -15.23
N ARG A 266 15.97 6.01 -16.23
CA ARG A 266 16.01 7.41 -16.73
C ARG A 266 15.35 8.41 -15.76
N THR A 267 14.68 7.95 -14.72
CA THR A 267 13.94 8.80 -13.80
C THR A 267 14.80 9.17 -12.61
N ALA A 268 14.92 10.44 -12.32
CA ALA A 268 15.68 10.92 -11.18
C ALA A 268 14.97 10.60 -9.86
N LEU A 269 15.64 9.86 -8.98
CA LEU A 269 15.21 9.69 -7.60
C LEU A 269 15.38 11.00 -6.83
N LYS A 270 14.40 11.34 -5.99
CA LYS A 270 14.34 12.59 -5.22
C LYS A 270 14.42 12.36 -3.73
N LYS A 271 14.96 13.37 -3.04
CA LYS A 271 14.89 13.45 -1.59
C LYS A 271 13.58 14.11 -1.17
N LEU A 272 13.00 13.65 -0.07
CA LEU A 272 11.85 14.33 0.52
C LEU A 272 12.25 15.72 1.04
N SER A 273 13.51 15.88 1.44
CA SER A 273 14.09 17.16 1.87
C SER A 273 14.31 18.19 0.75
N ASP A 274 14.10 17.83 -0.52
CA ASP A 274 14.15 18.79 -1.63
C ASP A 274 12.87 19.62 -1.75
N VAL A 275 11.83 19.25 -1.00
CA VAL A 275 10.55 19.94 -0.99
C VAL A 275 10.21 20.48 0.40
N GLU A 276 9.44 21.55 0.41
CA GLU A 276 8.93 22.11 1.65
C GLU A 276 7.99 21.13 2.35
N GLY A 277 8.25 20.86 3.63
CA GLY A 277 7.43 20.02 4.48
C GLY A 277 6.64 20.84 5.49
N ILE A 278 5.32 20.66 5.53
CA ILE A 278 4.46 21.27 6.54
C ILE A 278 3.61 20.16 7.15
N VAL A 279 3.60 20.11 8.47
CA VAL A 279 2.84 19.13 9.24
C VAL A 279 2.13 19.83 10.40
N TYR A 280 0.82 19.60 10.49
CA TYR A 280 0.00 19.94 11.65
C TYR A 280 -0.50 18.64 12.28
N ALA A 281 0.00 18.32 13.47
CA ALA A 281 -0.38 17.12 14.21
C ALA A 281 -0.69 17.49 15.68
N GLY A 282 -1.96 17.72 16.00
CA GLY A 282 -2.38 18.23 17.30
C GLY A 282 -1.76 19.61 17.58
N ASP A 283 -1.06 19.71 18.70
CA ASP A 283 -0.38 20.96 19.12
C ASP A 283 0.99 21.16 18.45
N LEU A 284 1.41 20.20 17.62
CA LEU A 284 2.69 20.29 16.94
C LEU A 284 2.52 20.86 15.53
N TYR A 285 3.24 21.97 15.29
CA TYR A 285 3.44 22.54 13.98
C TYR A 285 4.91 22.32 13.58
N VAL A 286 5.11 21.54 12.54
CA VAL A 286 6.44 21.25 12.03
C VAL A 286 6.55 21.81 10.62
N HIS A 287 7.60 22.61 10.40
CA HIS A 287 7.89 23.20 9.11
C HIS A 287 9.33 22.91 8.73
N PHE A 288 9.52 22.28 7.59
CA PHE A 288 10.82 22.02 7.00
C PHE A 288 11.01 22.88 5.76
N TYR A 289 12.05 23.68 5.76
CA TYR A 289 12.48 24.45 4.62
C TYR A 289 13.73 23.83 4.02
N PRO A 290 13.77 23.53 2.71
CA PRO A 290 14.96 22.93 2.08
C PRO A 290 16.24 23.75 2.28
N ALA A 291 16.14 25.07 2.38
CA ALA A 291 17.28 25.97 2.57
C ALA A 291 17.65 26.21 4.04
N ASP A 292 16.64 26.23 4.94
CA ASP A 292 16.82 26.73 6.31
C ASP A 292 16.72 25.62 7.37
N GLY A 293 16.23 24.43 6.99
CA GLY A 293 16.12 23.29 7.89
C GLY A 293 14.76 23.15 8.58
N LEU A 294 14.74 22.49 9.73
CA LEU A 294 13.55 22.11 10.46
C LEU A 294 13.20 23.09 11.57
N TYR A 295 11.92 23.41 11.67
CA TYR A 295 11.33 24.22 12.73
C TYR A 295 10.17 23.46 13.37
N VAL A 296 10.14 23.43 14.71
CA VAL A 296 9.06 22.83 15.50
C VAL A 296 8.44 23.93 16.35
N ASN A 297 7.15 24.20 16.17
CA ASN A 297 6.43 25.30 16.83
C ASN A 297 7.17 26.66 16.70
N GLY A 298 7.76 26.92 15.53
CA GLY A 298 8.51 28.13 15.23
C GLY A 298 9.94 28.18 15.78
N GLN A 299 10.41 27.14 16.49
CA GLN A 299 11.78 27.06 16.99
C GLN A 299 12.61 26.12 16.10
N ALA A 300 13.83 26.55 15.78
CA ALA A 300 14.73 25.72 14.99
C ALA A 300 15.07 24.40 15.73
N ALA A 301 14.89 23.29 15.03
CA ALA A 301 15.21 21.97 15.55
C ALA A 301 16.32 21.32 14.73
N SER A 302 17.24 20.63 15.41
CA SER A 302 18.37 19.98 14.76
C SER A 302 18.01 18.56 14.34
N LEU A 303 18.26 18.23 13.06
CA LEU A 303 18.24 16.87 12.56
C LEU A 303 19.59 16.14 12.75
N ALA A 304 20.58 16.79 13.38
CA ALA A 304 21.86 16.17 13.63
C ALA A 304 21.71 14.91 14.50
N TYR A 305 22.40 13.85 14.09
CA TYR A 305 22.41 12.62 14.86
C TYR A 305 23.03 12.84 16.23
N GLN A 306 22.31 12.48 17.27
CA GLN A 306 22.78 12.41 18.63
C GLN A 306 22.45 11.03 19.18
N ARG A 307 23.48 10.33 19.63
CA ARG A 307 23.29 9.04 20.26
C ARG A 307 22.52 9.21 21.58
N PHE A 308 21.49 8.41 21.77
CA PHE A 308 20.83 8.35 23.07
C PHE A 308 21.74 7.65 24.08
N ASN A 309 21.83 8.19 25.29
CA ASN A 309 22.38 7.43 26.42
C ASN A 309 21.33 6.39 26.83
N TYR A 310 21.61 5.15 26.50
CA TYR A 310 20.84 4.03 27.04
C TYR A 310 21.39 3.71 28.42
N ASP A 311 20.52 3.38 29.37
CA ASP A 311 20.95 2.65 30.56
C ASP A 311 21.64 1.38 30.07
N GLU A 312 22.86 1.11 30.55
CA GLU A 312 23.76 0.06 30.05
C GLU A 312 23.16 -1.36 30.09
N ASP A 313 22.03 -1.53 30.80
CA ASP A 313 21.39 -2.82 31.06
C ASP A 313 20.45 -3.31 29.95
N TYR A 314 20.13 -2.51 28.91
CA TYR A 314 19.26 -2.99 27.85
C TYR A 314 20.05 -3.65 26.73
N VAL A 315 20.17 -4.95 26.80
CA VAL A 315 20.61 -5.79 25.67
C VAL A 315 19.36 -6.24 24.91
N TYR A 316 19.28 -5.91 23.62
CA TYR A 316 18.26 -6.49 22.76
C TYR A 316 18.44 -8.01 22.73
N ASP A 317 17.57 -8.72 23.45
CA ASP A 317 17.62 -10.17 23.51
C ASP A 317 17.01 -10.75 22.24
N ARG A 318 17.87 -11.00 21.26
CA ARG A 318 17.50 -11.72 20.03
C ARG A 318 16.87 -13.09 20.34
N GLY A 319 17.28 -13.71 21.44
CA GLY A 319 16.76 -15.00 21.89
C GLY A 319 15.27 -14.95 22.17
N PHE A 320 14.75 -13.87 22.75
CA PHE A 320 13.32 -13.76 23.04
C PHE A 320 12.47 -13.62 21.76
N VAL A 321 12.86 -12.77 20.83
CA VAL A 321 12.13 -12.60 19.57
C VAL A 321 12.23 -13.86 18.70
N GLN A 322 13.41 -14.45 18.64
CA GLN A 322 13.62 -15.71 17.93
C GLN A 322 12.83 -16.85 18.61
N TYR A 323 12.86 -16.93 19.93
CA TYR A 323 12.08 -17.88 20.72
C TYR A 323 10.57 -17.70 20.51
N MET A 324 10.05 -16.46 20.54
CA MET A 324 8.64 -16.18 20.26
C MET A 324 8.27 -16.54 18.82
N THR A 325 9.13 -16.25 17.85
CA THR A 325 8.90 -16.59 16.45
C THR A 325 8.89 -18.11 16.25
N GLU A 326 9.82 -18.82 16.88
CA GLU A 326 9.87 -20.29 16.86
C GLU A 326 8.66 -20.91 17.56
N GLN A 327 8.22 -20.34 18.68
CA GLN A 327 7.00 -20.77 19.39
C GLN A 327 5.75 -20.57 18.51
N ILE A 328 5.62 -19.44 17.86
CA ILE A 328 4.50 -19.16 16.94
C ILE A 328 4.54 -20.11 15.74
N GLN A 329 5.71 -20.36 15.18
CA GLN A 329 5.87 -21.31 14.08
C GLN A 329 5.58 -22.76 14.53
N ALA A 330 6.01 -23.14 15.74
CA ALA A 330 5.71 -24.45 16.32
C ALA A 330 4.21 -24.62 16.57
N SER A 331 3.55 -23.59 17.13
CA SER A 331 2.10 -23.57 17.34
C SER A 331 1.34 -23.69 16.00
N ASN A 332 1.74 -22.96 14.98
CA ASN A 332 1.14 -23.02 13.66
C ASN A 332 1.30 -24.40 13.01
N LYS A 333 2.48 -25.03 13.17
CA LYS A 333 2.71 -26.41 12.70
C LYS A 333 1.82 -27.40 13.43
N LEU A 334 1.66 -27.24 14.74
CA LEU A 334 0.82 -28.10 15.57
C LEU A 334 -0.67 -27.95 15.19
N ILE A 335 -1.15 -26.74 14.96
CA ILE A 335 -2.51 -26.48 14.47
C ILE A 335 -2.70 -27.11 13.08
N LEU A 336 -1.73 -26.99 12.18
CA LEU A 336 -1.80 -27.61 10.85
C LEU A 336 -1.91 -29.12 10.95
N VAL A 337 -1.09 -29.76 11.80
CA VAL A 337 -1.15 -31.23 12.04
C VAL A 337 -2.51 -31.62 12.60
N PHE A 338 -3.06 -30.84 13.54
CA PHE A 338 -4.38 -31.10 14.12
C PHE A 338 -5.49 -31.04 13.07
N VAL A 339 -5.45 -30.05 12.19
CA VAL A 339 -6.40 -29.90 11.07
C VAL A 339 -6.31 -31.08 10.12
N VAL A 340 -5.09 -31.47 9.74
CA VAL A 340 -4.88 -32.63 8.84
C VAL A 340 -5.40 -33.91 9.46
N VAL A 341 -5.14 -34.17 10.75
CA VAL A 341 -5.64 -35.37 11.46
C VAL A 341 -7.18 -35.34 11.53
N ALA A 342 -7.77 -34.22 11.89
CA ALA A 342 -9.24 -34.05 11.94
C ALA A 342 -9.88 -34.30 10.57
N CYS A 343 -9.33 -33.75 9.52
CA CYS A 343 -9.81 -33.97 8.14
C CYS A 343 -9.68 -35.46 7.75
N THR A 344 -8.58 -36.11 8.10
CA THR A 344 -8.36 -37.52 7.82
C THR A 344 -9.40 -38.42 8.53
N ILE A 345 -9.63 -38.16 9.82
CA ILE A 345 -10.67 -38.87 10.61
C ILE A 345 -12.05 -38.67 9.97
N PHE A 346 -12.36 -37.47 9.55
CA PHE A 346 -13.64 -37.15 8.91
C PHE A 346 -13.81 -37.92 7.57
N ILE A 347 -12.75 -37.93 6.74
CA ILE A 347 -12.77 -38.65 5.46
C ILE A 347 -12.94 -40.18 5.69
N VAL A 348 -12.21 -40.75 6.64
CA VAL A 348 -12.32 -42.15 7.00
C VAL A 348 -13.71 -42.47 7.53
N GLY A 349 -14.25 -41.64 8.40
CA GLY A 349 -15.62 -41.76 8.91
C GLY A 349 -16.67 -41.74 7.78
N MET A 350 -16.52 -40.85 6.82
CA MET A 350 -17.39 -40.73 5.65
C MET A 350 -17.31 -42.01 4.78
N ILE A 351 -16.13 -42.53 4.56
CA ILE A 351 -15.93 -43.77 3.78
C ILE A 351 -16.57 -44.98 4.49
N ILE A 352 -16.39 -45.10 5.81
CA ILE A 352 -17.00 -46.15 6.63
C ILE A 352 -18.51 -46.06 6.60
N SER A 353 -19.07 -44.86 6.82
CA SER A 353 -20.51 -44.56 6.75
C SER A 353 -21.09 -44.95 5.39
N ARG A 354 -20.46 -44.58 4.29
CA ARG A 354 -20.89 -44.96 2.95
C ARG A 354 -20.87 -46.47 2.73
N ARG A 355 -19.85 -47.17 3.25
CA ARG A 355 -19.75 -48.64 3.15
C ARG A 355 -20.84 -49.33 3.96
N THR A 356 -21.13 -48.86 5.15
CA THR A 356 -22.16 -49.38 6.04
C THR A 356 -23.54 -49.17 5.45
N THR A 357 -23.85 -47.97 4.96
CA THR A 357 -25.14 -47.68 4.30
C THR A 357 -25.35 -48.53 3.04
N ARG A 358 -24.30 -48.77 2.22
CA ARG A 358 -24.36 -49.65 1.06
C ARG A 358 -24.62 -51.11 1.47
N ARG A 359 -24.03 -51.62 2.56
CA ARG A 359 -24.29 -52.98 3.07
C ARG A 359 -25.71 -53.15 3.60
N GLN A 360 -26.24 -52.15 4.26
CA GLN A 360 -27.65 -52.15 4.73
C GLN A 360 -28.64 -52.12 3.59
N LEU A 361 -28.37 -51.36 2.51
CA LEU A 361 -29.23 -51.30 1.34
C LEU A 361 -29.19 -52.53 0.49
N LEU A 362 -28.04 -53.25 0.42
CA LEU A 362 -27.89 -54.50 -0.36
C LEU A 362 -28.25 -55.77 0.44
N GLY A 363 -28.32 -55.67 1.80
CA GLY A 363 -28.64 -56.80 2.67
C GLY A 363 -30.14 -57.00 2.94
N ASN A 364 -31.02 -56.09 2.54
CA ASN A 364 -32.47 -56.15 2.76
C ASN A 364 -33.24 -56.54 1.49
N HIS A 365 -32.77 -57.52 0.71
CA HIS A 365 -33.66 -58.26 -0.17
C HIS A 365 -34.13 -59.52 0.56
N PRO A 366 -35.39 -59.61 1.03
CA PRO A 366 -35.97 -60.88 1.46
C PRO A 366 -36.09 -61.76 0.23
N HIS A 367 -35.49 -62.96 0.32
CA HIS A 367 -35.77 -64.06 -0.59
C HIS A 367 -37.26 -64.34 -0.60
N ALA A 368 -37.94 -64.03 -1.71
CA ALA A 368 -39.22 -64.59 -2.01
C ALA A 368 -39.04 -66.10 -2.19
N LYS A 369 -39.44 -66.91 -1.20
CA LYS A 369 -39.60 -68.35 -1.35
C LYS A 369 -40.82 -68.55 -2.20
N ASP A 370 -40.61 -69.23 -3.33
CA ASP A 370 -41.65 -69.99 -4.05
C ASP A 370 -42.36 -70.94 -3.11
N GLU A 371 -43.65 -70.77 -2.91
CA GLU A 371 -44.58 -71.84 -2.52
C GLU A 371 -45.48 -72.13 -3.71
N GLN A 372 -45.06 -73.17 -4.50
CA GLN A 372 -45.98 -74.00 -5.28
C GLN A 372 -46.56 -75.08 -4.35
N GLU A 373 -47.83 -75.04 -4.13
CA GLU A 373 -48.69 -76.21 -3.81
C GLU A 373 -50.09 -75.68 -4.15
N GLY A 374 -50.81 -76.28 -4.99
CA GLY A 374 -51.13 -77.72 -5.16
C GLY A 374 -52.63 -77.70 -5.43
N VAL A 375 -52.94 -77.96 -6.66
CA VAL A 375 -54.30 -78.17 -7.16
C VAL A 375 -54.98 -79.27 -6.34
N ASN A 376 -56.30 -79.06 -5.99
CA ASN A 376 -57.26 -80.17 -6.07
C ASN A 376 -58.64 -79.69 -6.33
N LEU A 377 -59.20 -80.19 -7.43
CA LEU A 377 -60.53 -80.27 -7.79
C LEU A 377 -61.37 -81.03 -6.75
N HIS A 378 -62.58 -80.66 -6.45
CA HIS A 378 -63.78 -81.56 -6.51
C HIS A 378 -65.07 -80.70 -6.49
N ASP A 379 -65.75 -80.90 -7.56
CA ASP A 379 -67.21 -81.20 -7.75
C ASP A 379 -68.24 -80.84 -6.66
N GLY A 380 -69.31 -80.38 -7.15
CA GLY A 380 -70.62 -80.80 -6.65
C GLY A 380 -71.58 -79.72 -6.27
N GLY A 381 -72.60 -79.47 -7.17
CA GLY A 381 -73.85 -78.93 -6.79
C GLY A 381 -74.32 -77.83 -7.68
#